data_d9db728b08467a8d8af9041826b80b32
#
_entry.id   d9db728b08467a8d8af9041826b80b32
#
_cell.length_a   1.000
_cell.length_b   1.000
_cell.length_c   1.000
_cell.angle_alpha   90.00
_cell.angle_beta   90.00
_cell.angle_gamma   90.00
#
_symmetry.space_group_name_H-M   'P 1'
#
loop_
_entity.id
_entity.type
_entity.pdbx_description
1 polymer ?
#
loop_
_entity_poly.entity_id
_entity_poly.type
_entity_poly.pdbx_seq_one_letter_code
_entity_poly.pdbx_strand_id
1 'polypeptide(L)'
;KSLRSNSIHIGGHPEWDYGHRMIGRLKDRQVLYDTDQQLVVGVLGSPEIFPDPEGDIALSPNGKLFVNGHKDRKKKANFYTIYRREDGAFFRTRGFNIGHWQSGDLRQDPSPCWNRTNDQILVPGVSRDGKTRQLFLLTITK
;
A
#
# COMPACT_ATOMS: atom_id res chain seq x y z
N LYS A 1 -27.81 -16.75 -13.56
CA LYS A 1 -27.61 -15.41 -14.17
C LYS A 1 -26.16 -15.33 -14.61
N SER A 2 -25.91 -15.21 -15.91
CA SER A 2 -24.60 -15.06 -16.51
C SER A 2 -23.94 -13.80 -15.97
N LEU A 3 -22.76 -13.92 -15.37
CA LEU A 3 -21.91 -12.77 -15.05
C LEU A 3 -21.54 -12.10 -16.38
N ARG A 4 -21.92 -10.85 -16.54
CA ARG A 4 -21.64 -10.10 -17.76
C ARG A 4 -20.13 -9.98 -17.96
N SER A 5 -19.66 -10.17 -19.16
CA SER A 5 -18.24 -10.18 -19.58
C SER A 5 -17.52 -8.82 -19.49
N ASN A 6 -18.08 -7.83 -18.82
CA ASN A 6 -17.53 -6.48 -18.65
C ASN A 6 -17.15 -6.17 -17.20
N SER A 7 -16.84 -7.18 -16.39
CA SER A 7 -16.38 -6.93 -15.02
C SER A 7 -15.02 -6.24 -15.03
N ILE A 8 -14.94 -5.05 -14.43
CA ILE A 8 -13.66 -4.40 -14.13
C ILE A 8 -12.94 -5.27 -13.10
N HIS A 9 -11.75 -5.73 -13.44
CA HIS A 9 -10.93 -6.49 -12.51
C HIS A 9 -10.06 -5.52 -11.69
N ILE A 10 -10.43 -5.34 -10.43
CA ILE A 10 -9.62 -4.63 -9.45
C ILE A 10 -8.66 -5.61 -8.82
N GLY A 11 -7.37 -5.42 -9.05
CA GLY A 11 -6.30 -6.29 -8.55
C GLY A 11 -5.50 -5.69 -7.41
N GLY A 12 -4.36 -6.32 -7.12
CA GLY A 12 -3.46 -5.94 -6.04
C GLY A 12 -3.96 -6.45 -4.68
N HIS A 13 -3.61 -5.71 -3.63
CA HIS A 13 -4.03 -5.95 -2.26
C HIS A 13 -5.09 -4.91 -1.90
N PRO A 14 -6.40 -5.20 -2.15
CA PRO A 14 -7.45 -4.20 -1.95
C PRO A 14 -7.64 -3.90 -0.46
N GLU A 15 -8.01 -2.66 -0.18
CA GLU A 15 -8.33 -2.16 1.16
C GLU A 15 -9.70 -1.49 1.14
N TRP A 16 -10.48 -1.66 2.19
CA TRP A 16 -11.75 -0.95 2.32
C TRP A 16 -11.50 0.55 2.56
N ASP A 17 -12.24 1.39 1.82
CA ASP A 17 -12.41 2.82 2.05
C ASP A 17 -13.67 3.05 2.91
N TYR A 18 -14.35 4.14 2.72
CA TYR A 18 -15.59 4.44 3.42
C TYR A 18 -16.83 3.83 2.70
N GLY A 19 -17.76 3.28 3.47
CA GLY A 19 -19.01 2.72 2.95
C GLY A 19 -18.76 1.50 2.05
N HIS A 20 -19.29 1.55 0.84
CA HIS A 20 -19.20 0.48 -0.17
C HIS A 20 -18.05 0.69 -1.16
N ARG A 21 -17.04 1.46 -0.78
CA ARG A 21 -15.88 1.72 -1.64
C ARG A 21 -14.66 0.97 -1.17
N MET A 22 -13.85 0.55 -2.13
CA MET A 22 -12.56 -0.06 -1.89
C MET A 22 -11.48 0.66 -2.71
N ILE A 23 -10.26 0.64 -2.20
CA ILE A 23 -9.06 1.04 -2.90
C ILE A 23 -8.42 -0.22 -3.48
N GLY A 24 -7.98 -0.16 -4.72
CA GLY A 24 -7.29 -1.27 -5.34
C GLY A 24 -6.60 -0.84 -6.63
N ARG A 25 -5.91 -1.77 -7.26
CA ARG A 25 -5.19 -1.51 -8.50
C ARG A 25 -6.10 -1.70 -9.73
N LEU A 26 -6.07 -0.73 -10.64
CA LEU A 26 -6.56 -0.88 -12.00
C LEU A 26 -5.44 -0.45 -12.95
N LYS A 27 -4.86 -1.41 -13.71
CA LYS A 27 -3.68 -1.20 -14.55
C LYS A 27 -2.50 -0.65 -13.73
N ASP A 28 -2.04 0.55 -14.03
CA ASP A 28 -0.91 1.25 -13.41
C ASP A 28 -1.31 2.26 -12.32
N ARG A 29 -2.55 2.19 -11.82
CA ARG A 29 -3.11 3.19 -10.89
C ARG A 29 -3.79 2.58 -9.70
N GLN A 30 -3.75 3.32 -8.59
CA GLN A 30 -4.66 3.11 -7.46
C GLN A 30 -6.00 3.80 -7.78
N VAL A 31 -7.09 3.06 -7.61
CA VAL A 31 -8.44 3.56 -7.90
C VAL A 31 -9.36 3.37 -6.70
N LEU A 32 -10.39 4.22 -6.64
CA LEU A 32 -11.56 4.06 -5.79
C LEU A 32 -12.63 3.33 -6.59
N TYR A 33 -13.04 2.17 -6.13
CA TYR A 33 -14.07 1.37 -6.76
C TYR A 33 -15.30 1.27 -5.85
N ASP A 34 -16.45 1.63 -6.39
CA ASP A 34 -17.74 1.49 -5.71
C ASP A 34 -18.30 0.10 -6.01
N THR A 35 -18.50 -0.71 -4.96
CA THR A 35 -18.92 -2.10 -5.10
C THR A 35 -20.40 -2.24 -5.43
N ASP A 36 -21.26 -1.27 -5.05
CA ASP A 36 -22.67 -1.29 -5.34
C ASP A 36 -22.94 -0.85 -6.79
N GLN A 37 -22.30 0.23 -7.21
CA GLN A 37 -22.38 0.74 -8.56
C GLN A 37 -21.55 -0.05 -9.57
N GLN A 38 -20.59 -0.85 -9.08
CA GLN A 38 -19.67 -1.65 -9.88
C GLN A 38 -18.84 -0.81 -10.88
N LEU A 39 -18.38 0.36 -10.44
CA LEU A 39 -17.58 1.26 -11.27
C LEU A 39 -16.48 1.99 -10.49
N VAL A 40 -15.49 2.46 -11.24
CA VAL A 40 -14.43 3.31 -10.70
C VAL A 40 -14.99 4.73 -10.52
N VAL A 41 -14.97 5.23 -9.27
CA VAL A 41 -15.47 6.54 -8.89
C VAL A 41 -14.37 7.57 -8.64
N GLY A 42 -13.12 7.14 -8.66
CA GLY A 42 -11.98 8.04 -8.46
C GLY A 42 -10.63 7.37 -8.67
N VAL A 43 -9.59 8.19 -8.67
CA VAL A 43 -8.19 7.77 -8.77
C VAL A 43 -7.42 8.40 -7.63
N LEU A 44 -6.50 7.64 -7.01
CA LEU A 44 -5.57 8.12 -6.00
C LEU A 44 -4.19 8.33 -6.61
N GLY A 45 -3.67 9.54 -6.49
CA GLY A 45 -2.32 9.88 -6.97
C GLY A 45 -2.08 9.60 -8.45
N SER A 46 -0.84 9.29 -8.78
CA SER A 46 -0.39 8.98 -10.13
C SER A 46 0.63 7.83 -10.11
N PRO A 47 1.01 7.27 -11.28
CA PRO A 47 2.05 6.24 -11.34
C PRO A 47 3.42 6.68 -10.80
N GLU A 48 3.74 7.97 -10.86
CA GLU A 48 4.97 8.52 -10.30
C GLU A 48 4.94 8.50 -8.77
N ILE A 49 3.75 8.69 -8.17
CA ILE A 49 3.54 8.60 -6.73
C ILE A 49 3.53 7.15 -6.28
N PHE A 50 2.84 6.29 -7.01
CA PHE A 50 2.73 4.86 -6.71
C PHE A 50 3.36 4.01 -7.81
N PRO A 51 4.71 3.80 -7.77
CA PRO A 51 5.41 3.06 -8.83
C PRO A 51 5.06 1.59 -8.89
N ASP A 52 4.50 1.05 -7.82
CA ASP A 52 3.94 -0.31 -7.77
C ASP A 52 2.57 -0.28 -7.10
N PRO A 53 1.50 0.00 -7.86
CA PRO A 53 0.14 0.03 -7.33
C PRO A 53 -0.39 -1.37 -6.96
N GLU A 54 0.32 -2.43 -7.29
CA GLU A 54 0.00 -3.81 -6.87
C GLU A 54 0.54 -4.14 -5.48
N GLY A 55 1.44 -3.31 -4.94
CA GLY A 55 2.02 -3.50 -3.62
C GLY A 55 1.00 -3.44 -2.49
N ASP A 56 1.46 -3.83 -1.31
CA ASP A 56 0.61 -3.85 -0.10
C ASP A 56 0.18 -2.44 0.29
N ILE A 57 -1.10 -2.28 0.57
CA ILE A 57 -1.67 -0.99 0.92
C ILE A 57 -2.33 -1.02 2.30
N ALA A 58 -2.44 0.15 2.94
CA ALA A 58 -3.26 0.32 4.13
C ALA A 58 -3.80 1.75 4.21
N LEU A 59 -5.06 1.87 4.60
CA LEU A 59 -5.72 3.15 4.85
C LEU A 59 -5.64 3.46 6.36
N SER A 60 -5.34 4.71 6.70
CA SER A 60 -5.42 5.14 8.10
C SER A 60 -6.86 5.06 8.62
N PRO A 61 -7.09 4.74 9.92
CA PRO A 61 -8.44 4.60 10.47
C PRO A 61 -9.36 5.80 10.23
N ASN A 62 -8.81 7.01 10.16
CA ASN A 62 -9.58 8.22 9.83
C ASN A 62 -9.77 8.47 8.33
N GLY A 63 -9.24 7.60 7.47
CA GLY A 63 -9.34 7.69 6.02
C GLY A 63 -8.55 8.81 5.34
N LYS A 64 -7.75 9.59 6.09
CA LYS A 64 -7.04 10.77 5.53
C LYS A 64 -5.71 10.44 4.89
N LEU A 65 -5.02 9.42 5.40
CA LEU A 65 -3.71 8.98 4.92
C LEU A 65 -3.81 7.58 4.33
N PHE A 66 -3.09 7.38 3.26
CA PHE A 66 -2.99 6.11 2.56
C PHE A 66 -1.52 5.74 2.42
N VAL A 67 -1.16 4.51 2.71
CA VAL A 67 0.20 4.00 2.49
C VAL A 67 0.19 2.90 1.45
N ASN A 68 1.13 2.98 0.51
CA ASN A 68 1.43 1.93 -0.44
C ASN A 68 2.88 1.47 -0.22
N GLY A 69 3.04 0.21 0.10
CA GLY A 69 4.33 -0.46 0.22
C GLY A 69 4.70 -1.15 -1.08
N HIS A 70 5.92 -0.94 -1.57
CA HIS A 70 6.42 -1.64 -2.74
C HIS A 70 7.82 -2.21 -2.52
N LYS A 71 8.10 -3.31 -3.20
CA LYS A 71 9.37 -4.03 -3.11
C LYS A 71 10.26 -3.70 -4.31
N ASP A 72 11.46 -3.17 -4.03
CA ASP A 72 12.51 -3.06 -5.03
C ASP A 72 13.49 -4.24 -4.84
N ARG A 73 13.37 -5.24 -5.73
CA ARG A 73 14.18 -6.46 -5.66
C ARG A 73 15.67 -6.20 -5.94
N LYS A 74 15.99 -5.20 -6.77
CA LYS A 74 17.38 -4.84 -7.09
C LYS A 74 18.07 -4.21 -5.88
N LYS A 75 17.36 -3.35 -5.18
CA LYS A 75 17.85 -2.71 -3.95
C LYS A 75 17.71 -3.58 -2.71
N LYS A 76 17.03 -4.73 -2.82
CA LYS A 76 16.70 -5.63 -1.69
C LYS A 76 16.03 -4.87 -0.54
N ALA A 77 15.07 -4.03 -0.89
CA ALA A 77 14.42 -3.14 0.06
C ALA A 77 12.93 -2.95 -0.23
N ASN A 78 12.18 -2.77 0.84
CA ASN A 78 10.81 -2.28 0.79
C ASN A 78 10.78 -0.76 0.98
N PHE A 79 9.94 -0.08 0.22
CA PHE A 79 9.69 1.36 0.31
C PHE A 79 8.22 1.61 0.61
N TYR A 80 7.93 2.70 1.28
CA TYR A 80 6.57 3.07 1.64
C TYR A 80 6.30 4.49 1.17
N THR A 81 5.26 4.67 0.37
CA THR A 81 4.74 5.98 -0.03
C THR A 81 3.54 6.28 0.84
N ILE A 82 3.64 7.29 1.69
CA ILE A 82 2.55 7.83 2.51
C ILE A 82 1.94 9.00 1.73
N TYR A 83 0.65 8.92 1.48
CA TYR A 83 -0.10 9.86 0.64
C TYR A 83 -1.24 10.49 1.43
N ARG A 84 -1.30 11.82 1.43
CA ARG A 84 -2.40 12.57 2.02
C ARG A 84 -3.50 12.78 0.97
N ARG A 85 -4.68 12.26 1.26
CA ARG A 85 -5.79 12.22 0.29
C ARG A 85 -6.43 13.58 0.04
N GLU A 86 -6.32 14.51 0.98
CA GLU A 86 -6.92 15.84 0.92
C GLU A 86 -6.31 16.72 -0.18
N ASP A 87 -5.00 16.72 -0.30
CA ASP A 87 -4.26 17.63 -1.19
C ASP A 87 -3.28 16.92 -2.12
N GLY A 88 -3.15 15.61 -2.01
CA GLY A 88 -2.23 14.82 -2.82
C GLY A 88 -0.76 14.90 -2.41
N ALA A 89 -0.46 15.55 -1.29
CA ALA A 89 0.91 15.57 -0.76
C ALA A 89 1.37 14.17 -0.38
N PHE A 90 2.62 13.85 -0.66
CA PHE A 90 3.16 12.54 -0.35
C PHE A 90 4.61 12.61 0.13
N PHE A 91 4.98 11.56 0.84
CA PHE A 91 6.34 11.30 1.27
C PHE A 91 6.70 9.85 0.98
N ARG A 92 7.90 9.60 0.48
CA ARG A 92 8.42 8.24 0.31
C ARG A 92 9.57 7.99 1.26
N THR A 93 9.50 6.90 2.00
CA THR A 93 10.54 6.52 2.95
C THR A 93 11.86 6.18 2.25
N ARG A 94 12.96 6.18 3.00
CA ARG A 94 14.15 5.40 2.61
C ARG A 94 13.80 3.90 2.54
N GLY A 95 14.63 3.14 1.84
CA GLY A 95 14.45 1.69 1.76
C GLY A 95 14.68 0.99 3.10
N PHE A 96 13.78 0.08 3.45
CA PHE A 96 13.94 -0.88 4.54
C PHE A 96 14.55 -2.15 3.98
N ASN A 97 15.75 -2.48 4.44
CA ASN A 97 16.46 -3.68 3.98
C ASN A 97 15.62 -4.93 4.26
N ILE A 98 15.52 -5.82 3.27
CA ILE A 98 14.88 -7.13 3.38
C ILE A 98 15.89 -8.26 3.17
N GLY A 99 17.16 -7.96 2.93
CA GLY A 99 18.26 -8.90 2.82
C GLY A 99 18.00 -9.99 1.78
N HIS A 100 18.17 -11.24 2.19
CA HIS A 100 17.89 -12.42 1.37
C HIS A 100 16.41 -12.88 1.42
N TRP A 101 15.57 -12.24 2.24
CA TRP A 101 14.15 -12.58 2.43
C TRP A 101 13.25 -12.03 1.31
N GLN A 102 13.62 -12.29 0.05
CA GLN A 102 12.92 -11.70 -1.10
C GLN A 102 11.83 -12.61 -1.68
N SER A 103 11.92 -13.92 -1.42
CA SER A 103 11.04 -14.95 -1.99
C SER A 103 10.87 -16.12 -1.04
N GLY A 104 9.98 -17.07 -1.39
CA GLY A 104 9.66 -18.23 -0.58
C GLY A 104 8.73 -17.92 0.59
N ASP A 105 8.50 -18.88 1.44
CA ASP A 105 7.52 -18.80 2.56
C ASP A 105 7.95 -17.81 3.65
N LEU A 106 9.25 -17.55 3.76
CA LEU A 106 9.78 -16.59 4.72
C LEU A 106 10.05 -15.21 4.10
N ARG A 107 9.55 -14.95 2.90
CA ARG A 107 9.74 -13.65 2.24
C ARG A 107 9.20 -12.52 3.09
N GLN A 108 9.78 -11.36 2.92
CA GLN A 108 9.36 -10.15 3.62
C GLN A 108 8.63 -9.22 2.66
N ASP A 109 7.30 -9.28 2.69
CA ASP A 109 6.44 -8.36 1.95
C ASP A 109 6.32 -7.02 2.68
N PRO A 110 5.96 -5.93 2.03
CA PRO A 110 5.87 -4.62 2.65
C PRO A 110 4.87 -4.52 3.82
N SER A 111 3.69 -5.07 3.66
CA SER A 111 2.62 -5.25 4.67
C SER A 111 2.53 -4.13 5.73
N PRO A 112 2.28 -2.87 5.34
CA PRO A 112 2.15 -1.77 6.28
C PRO A 112 0.87 -1.90 7.11
N CYS A 113 0.91 -1.47 8.38
CA CYS A 113 -0.26 -1.47 9.26
C CYS A 113 -0.31 -0.19 10.09
N TRP A 114 -1.41 0.55 10.01
CA TRP A 114 -1.63 1.75 10.80
C TRP A 114 -1.99 1.43 12.25
N ASN A 115 -1.52 2.28 13.17
CA ASN A 115 -2.07 2.33 14.52
C ASN A 115 -3.44 3.05 14.53
N ARG A 116 -4.18 2.93 15.62
CA ARG A 116 -5.53 3.51 15.74
C ARG A 116 -5.55 5.02 15.88
N THR A 117 -4.43 5.66 16.23
CA THR A 117 -4.30 7.11 16.38
C THR A 117 -3.87 7.83 15.10
N ASN A 118 -3.62 7.12 14.01
CA ASN A 118 -3.30 7.62 12.67
C ASN A 118 -1.96 8.36 12.56
N ASP A 119 -1.05 8.11 13.47
CA ASP A 119 0.24 8.78 13.53
C ASP A 119 1.43 7.82 13.44
N GLN A 120 1.17 6.50 13.39
CA GLN A 120 2.21 5.50 13.30
C GLN A 120 1.85 4.39 12.31
N ILE A 121 2.88 3.90 11.60
CA ILE A 121 2.77 2.76 10.69
C ILE A 121 3.80 1.72 11.11
N LEU A 122 3.35 0.51 11.36
CA LEU A 122 4.21 -0.64 11.57
C LEU A 122 4.59 -1.23 10.21
N VAL A 123 5.88 -1.47 10.00
CA VAL A 123 6.41 -2.02 8.75
C VAL A 123 7.48 -3.09 9.02
N PRO A 124 7.52 -4.16 8.22
CA PRO A 124 8.54 -5.17 8.36
C PRO A 124 9.87 -4.75 7.73
N GLY A 125 10.95 -5.25 8.26
CA GLY A 125 12.30 -5.08 7.75
C GLY A 125 13.26 -6.08 8.38
N VAL A 126 14.55 -5.87 8.18
CA VAL A 126 15.62 -6.74 8.68
C VAL A 126 16.55 -5.91 9.55
N SER A 127 17.09 -6.53 10.59
CA SER A 127 18.11 -5.95 11.46
C SER A 127 19.31 -5.44 10.65
N ARG A 128 20.07 -4.52 11.24
CA ARG A 128 21.24 -3.91 10.58
C ARG A 128 22.26 -4.94 10.12
N ASP A 129 22.41 -6.03 10.86
CA ASP A 129 23.33 -7.15 10.52
C ASP A 129 22.73 -8.16 9.53
N GLY A 130 21.46 -7.95 9.10
CA GLY A 130 20.78 -8.80 8.12
C GLY A 130 20.30 -10.15 8.63
N LYS A 131 20.45 -10.46 9.93
CA LYS A 131 20.23 -11.81 10.46
C LYS A 131 18.81 -12.06 10.95
N THR A 132 18.12 -11.03 11.42
CA THR A 132 16.79 -11.16 12.01
C THR A 132 15.77 -10.29 11.32
N ARG A 133 14.56 -10.83 11.14
CA ARG A 133 13.40 -10.05 10.73
C ARG A 133 12.89 -9.26 11.92
N GLN A 134 12.57 -8.00 11.69
CA GLN A 134 12.10 -7.07 12.71
C GLN A 134 10.91 -6.26 12.20
N LEU A 135 10.21 -5.66 13.13
CA LEU A 135 9.20 -4.65 12.85
C LEU A 135 9.76 -3.27 13.20
N PHE A 136 9.53 -2.33 12.31
CA PHE A 136 9.91 -0.93 12.49
C PHE A 136 8.67 -0.08 12.62
N LEU A 137 8.78 0.97 13.40
CA LEU A 137 7.72 1.94 13.60
C LEU A 137 8.08 3.24 12.86
N LEU A 138 7.23 3.64 11.95
CA LEU A 138 7.28 4.94 11.30
C LEU A 138 6.36 5.88 12.06
N THR A 139 6.86 7.02 12.51
CA THR A 139 6.04 8.06 13.15
C THR A 139 5.81 9.20 12.16
N ILE A 140 4.56 9.58 12.00
CA ILE A 140 4.15 10.72 11.18
C ILE A 140 4.13 11.95 12.09
N THR A 141 5.09 12.83 11.91
CA THR A 141 5.13 14.14 12.60
C THR A 141 4.41 15.17 11.75
N LYS A 142 3.62 16.02 12.41
CA LYS A 142 2.93 17.16 11.78
C LYS A 142 3.92 18.27 11.47
#